data_a91940717809563f6d862342f7065883
#
_entry.id   a91940717809563f6d862342f7065883
#
_cell.length_a   1.000
_cell.length_b   1.000
_cell.length_c   1.000
_cell.angle_alpha   90.00
_cell.angle_beta   90.00
_cell.angle_gamma   90.00
#
_symmetry.space_group_name_H-M   'P 1'
#
loop_
_entity.id
_entity.type
_entity.pdbx_description
1 polymer ?
#
loop_
_entity_poly.entity_id
_entity_poly.type
_entity_poly.pdbx_seq_one_letter_code
_entity_poly.pdbx_strand_id
1 'polypeptide(L)'
;MNTDIAVLLFGEHRVPRTLRGLQVADPATIDAAARGHRRLIVVGSDADLAAVLTRLLRAERLDVEVGFVSRRRSSATRAYRIPAGRRAARRARRGSAQRVPLIRDETGTAIVGAARWRPPDDAQLLHGEAVVDDAVLFDGDVVEVRIEPTATLPGLRARASGGRWLAGRAAQLGTTGVAVVRDGVRAPRAARRSTFYRNTEGWLLVR
;
A
#
# COMPACT_ATOMS: atom_id res chain seq x y z
N MET A 1 20.58 -17.06 17.48
CA MET A 1 19.28 -16.88 16.79
C MET A 1 19.17 -15.40 16.43
N ASN A 2 18.80 -15.08 15.19
CA ASN A 2 18.73 -13.65 14.76
C ASN A 2 17.41 -13.06 15.29
N THR A 3 17.45 -12.50 16.49
CA THR A 3 16.31 -11.95 17.24
C THR A 3 15.77 -10.64 16.65
N ASP A 4 16.46 -10.05 15.66
CA ASP A 4 16.11 -8.76 15.07
C ASP A 4 15.04 -8.81 13.95
N ILE A 5 14.64 -10.00 13.50
CA ILE A 5 13.75 -10.18 12.35
C ILE A 5 12.61 -11.11 12.73
N ALA A 6 11.37 -10.64 12.53
CA ALA A 6 10.17 -11.48 12.61
C ALA A 6 9.48 -11.61 11.25
N VAL A 7 8.81 -12.73 11.06
CA VAL A 7 7.98 -13.03 9.89
C VAL A 7 6.52 -12.91 10.30
N LEU A 8 5.76 -12.05 9.62
CA LEU A 8 4.31 -11.96 9.71
C LEU A 8 3.72 -12.79 8.57
N LEU A 9 3.06 -13.89 8.91
CA LEU A 9 2.50 -14.84 7.95
C LEU A 9 0.99 -14.67 7.86
N PHE A 10 0.50 -14.22 6.71
CA PHE A 10 -0.93 -13.97 6.49
C PHE A 10 -1.61 -15.10 5.71
N GLY A 11 -2.87 -15.37 6.07
CA GLY A 11 -3.69 -16.39 5.42
C GLY A 11 -3.05 -17.79 5.43
N GLU A 12 -3.32 -18.56 4.39
CA GLU A 12 -2.80 -19.94 4.23
C GLU A 12 -1.38 -19.98 3.61
N HIS A 13 -0.63 -18.91 3.68
CA HIS A 13 0.73 -18.90 3.17
C HIS A 13 1.66 -19.78 4.02
N ARG A 14 2.64 -20.40 3.36
CA ARG A 14 3.69 -21.15 4.05
C ARG A 14 4.95 -20.30 4.17
N VAL A 15 5.66 -20.46 5.27
CA VAL A 15 6.96 -19.79 5.46
C VAL A 15 7.92 -20.25 4.36
N PRO A 16 8.43 -19.34 3.52
CA PRO A 16 9.42 -19.66 2.49
C PRO A 16 10.67 -20.32 3.09
N ARG A 17 11.25 -21.29 2.37
CA ARG A 17 12.45 -22.02 2.87
C ARG A 17 13.58 -21.06 3.34
N THR A 18 13.78 -19.95 2.65
CA THR A 18 14.80 -18.96 2.98
C THR A 18 14.52 -18.19 4.28
N LEU A 19 13.30 -18.23 4.79
CA LEU A 19 12.88 -17.57 6.05
C LEU A 19 12.74 -18.55 7.20
N ARG A 20 12.99 -19.85 6.98
CA ARG A 20 12.98 -20.85 8.06
C ARG A 20 14.02 -20.51 9.12
N GLY A 21 13.66 -20.77 10.39
CA GLY A 21 14.49 -20.45 11.54
C GLY A 21 14.38 -18.98 12.02
N LEU A 22 13.59 -18.13 11.34
CA LEU A 22 13.18 -16.84 11.88
C LEU A 22 11.94 -17.01 12.75
N GLN A 23 11.77 -16.12 13.72
CA GLN A 23 10.57 -16.07 14.54
C GLN A 23 9.35 -15.75 13.66
N VAL A 24 8.29 -16.53 13.78
CA VAL A 24 7.00 -16.26 13.15
C VAL A 24 6.11 -15.61 14.21
N ALA A 25 5.66 -14.39 13.95
CA ALA A 25 4.74 -13.66 14.81
C ALA A 25 3.32 -13.70 14.22
N ASP A 26 2.33 -13.72 15.09
CA ASP A 26 0.94 -13.62 14.70
C ASP A 26 0.65 -12.23 14.11
N PRO A 27 0.02 -12.14 12.92
CA PRO A 27 -0.43 -10.87 12.37
C PRO A 27 -1.35 -10.05 13.29
N ALA A 28 -2.07 -10.69 14.21
CA ALA A 28 -2.85 -9.97 15.21
C ALA A 28 -1.98 -9.19 16.22
N THR A 29 -0.68 -9.52 16.32
CA THR A 29 0.26 -8.94 17.28
C THR A 29 1.32 -8.05 16.62
N ILE A 30 1.00 -7.37 15.51
CA ILE A 30 1.94 -6.50 14.76
C ILE A 30 2.65 -5.51 15.69
N ASP A 31 1.93 -4.88 16.63
CA ASP A 31 2.53 -3.90 17.55
C ASP A 31 3.59 -4.51 18.46
N ALA A 32 3.34 -5.71 18.97
CA ALA A 32 4.31 -6.43 19.79
C ALA A 32 5.52 -6.85 18.96
N ALA A 33 5.29 -7.33 17.73
CA ALA A 33 6.35 -7.68 16.80
C ALA A 33 7.20 -6.45 16.42
N ALA A 34 6.56 -5.30 16.19
CA ALA A 34 7.25 -4.05 15.87
C ALA A 34 8.09 -3.49 17.03
N ARG A 35 7.68 -3.73 18.28
CA ARG A 35 8.50 -3.36 19.45
C ARG A 35 9.71 -4.27 19.66
N GLY A 36 9.55 -5.55 19.36
CA GLY A 36 10.58 -6.56 19.63
C GLY A 36 11.59 -6.78 18.50
N HIS A 37 11.36 -6.23 17.31
CA HIS A 37 12.20 -6.53 16.15
C HIS A 37 12.46 -5.28 15.31
N ARG A 38 13.68 -5.18 14.80
CA ARG A 38 14.09 -4.11 13.88
C ARG A 38 13.48 -4.29 12.48
N ARG A 39 13.19 -5.54 12.09
CA ARG A 39 12.68 -5.87 10.76
C ARG A 39 11.49 -6.81 10.84
N LEU A 40 10.43 -6.47 10.10
CA LEU A 40 9.29 -7.34 9.87
C LEU A 40 9.28 -7.81 8.41
N ILE A 41 9.08 -9.09 8.18
CA ILE A 41 8.92 -9.66 6.83
C ILE A 41 7.47 -10.08 6.66
N VAL A 42 6.75 -9.35 5.84
CA VAL A 42 5.34 -9.64 5.52
C VAL A 42 5.29 -10.67 4.40
N VAL A 43 4.70 -11.84 4.68
CA VAL A 43 4.43 -12.88 3.69
C VAL A 43 2.94 -12.91 3.45
N GLY A 44 2.48 -12.38 2.31
CA GLY A 44 1.06 -12.20 2.06
C GLY A 44 0.73 -11.44 0.77
N SER A 45 -0.46 -10.83 0.77
CA SER A 45 -0.99 -9.99 -0.30
C SER A 45 -0.61 -8.51 -0.15
N ASP A 46 -0.96 -7.70 -1.15
CA ASP A 46 -0.80 -6.24 -1.07
C ASP A 46 -1.65 -5.65 0.08
N ALA A 47 -2.86 -6.18 0.30
CA ALA A 47 -3.71 -5.75 1.41
C ALA A 47 -3.07 -6.05 2.78
N ASP A 48 -2.39 -7.19 2.92
CA ASP A 48 -1.69 -7.54 4.16
C ASP A 48 -0.52 -6.58 4.43
N LEU A 49 0.25 -6.25 3.40
CA LEU A 49 1.32 -5.25 3.51
C LEU A 49 0.75 -3.87 3.88
N ALA A 50 -0.36 -3.46 3.25
CA ALA A 50 -1.03 -2.21 3.57
C ALA A 50 -1.54 -2.17 5.02
N ALA A 51 -2.08 -3.29 5.52
CA ALA A 51 -2.51 -3.41 6.92
C ALA A 51 -1.34 -3.26 7.90
N VAL A 52 -0.20 -3.90 7.62
CA VAL A 52 1.02 -3.76 8.44
C VAL A 52 1.50 -2.30 8.45
N LEU A 53 1.62 -1.66 7.27
CA LEU A 53 2.07 -0.28 7.19
C LEU A 53 1.08 0.70 7.84
N THR A 54 -0.22 0.45 7.73
CA THR A 54 -1.25 1.22 8.44
C THR A 54 -1.07 1.12 9.95
N ARG A 55 -0.76 -0.07 10.46
CA ARG A 55 -0.54 -0.29 11.89
C ARG A 55 0.74 0.39 12.36
N LEU A 56 1.85 0.25 11.61
CA LEU A 56 3.11 0.94 11.91
C LEU A 56 2.96 2.46 11.88
N LEU A 57 2.22 3.00 10.90
CA LEU A 57 1.92 4.43 10.83
C LEU A 57 1.18 4.92 12.08
N ARG A 58 0.13 4.21 12.51
CA ARG A 58 -0.67 4.57 13.69
C ARG A 58 0.11 4.42 15.00
N ALA A 59 1.08 3.52 15.03
CA ALA A 59 1.96 3.31 16.18
C ALA A 59 3.21 4.20 16.17
N GLU A 60 3.35 5.09 15.17
CA GLU A 60 4.53 5.95 14.95
C GLU A 60 5.83 5.14 14.84
N ARG A 61 5.76 3.95 14.21
CA ARG A 61 6.87 3.00 14.06
C ARG A 61 7.30 2.80 12.60
N LEU A 62 7.33 3.87 11.81
CA LEU A 62 7.86 3.84 10.44
C LEU A 62 9.40 3.72 10.38
N ASP A 63 10.05 3.65 11.54
CA ASP A 63 11.45 3.27 11.74
C ASP A 63 11.70 1.77 11.55
N VAL A 64 10.67 0.93 11.66
CA VAL A 64 10.78 -0.52 11.47
C VAL A 64 10.98 -0.84 9.99
N GLU A 65 11.99 -1.66 9.70
CA GLU A 65 12.24 -2.13 8.34
C GLU A 65 11.19 -3.16 7.91
N VAL A 66 10.62 -3.01 6.73
CA VAL A 66 9.60 -3.93 6.21
C VAL A 66 10.08 -4.60 4.92
N GLY A 67 10.24 -5.92 4.97
CA GLY A 67 10.42 -6.76 3.80
C GLY A 67 9.08 -7.33 3.33
N PHE A 68 8.85 -7.39 2.01
CA PHE A 68 7.61 -7.94 1.46
C PHE A 68 7.87 -9.16 0.58
N VAL A 69 7.08 -10.20 0.80
CA VAL A 69 7.15 -11.48 0.08
C VAL A 69 5.77 -11.85 -0.43
N SER A 70 5.48 -11.47 -1.65
CA SER A 70 4.32 -11.92 -2.40
C SER A 70 4.67 -13.17 -3.21
N ARG A 71 3.73 -14.11 -3.33
CA ARG A 71 3.93 -15.36 -4.11
C ARG A 71 4.16 -15.07 -5.60
N ARG A 72 3.42 -14.10 -6.16
CA ARG A 72 3.47 -13.67 -7.56
C ARG A 72 3.66 -12.17 -7.65
N ARG A 73 3.98 -11.67 -8.83
CA ARG A 73 4.03 -10.22 -9.06
C ARG A 73 2.65 -9.60 -8.80
N SER A 74 2.62 -8.60 -7.95
CA SER A 74 1.44 -7.85 -7.54
C SER A 74 1.55 -6.38 -7.93
N SER A 75 0.55 -5.57 -7.63
CA SER A 75 0.60 -4.12 -7.83
C SER A 75 1.67 -3.48 -6.97
N ALA A 76 1.81 -3.87 -5.69
CA ALA A 76 2.86 -3.39 -4.80
C ALA A 76 4.26 -3.75 -5.31
N THR A 77 4.47 -4.99 -5.75
CA THR A 77 5.79 -5.40 -6.29
C THR A 77 6.17 -4.61 -7.54
N ARG A 78 5.19 -4.18 -8.35
CA ARG A 78 5.43 -3.30 -9.51
C ARG A 78 5.71 -1.85 -9.08
N ALA A 79 4.88 -1.30 -8.19
CA ALA A 79 5.02 0.07 -7.71
C ALA A 79 6.40 0.32 -7.08
N TYR A 80 6.86 -0.60 -6.24
CA TYR A 80 8.14 -0.49 -5.54
C TYR A 80 9.32 -1.19 -6.23
N ARG A 81 9.10 -1.79 -7.41
CA ARG A 81 10.13 -2.46 -8.22
C ARG A 81 10.88 -3.56 -7.46
N ILE A 82 10.17 -4.32 -6.66
CA ILE A 82 10.72 -5.44 -5.87
C ILE A 82 10.34 -6.78 -6.50
N PRO A 83 11.16 -7.83 -6.28
CA PRO A 83 10.88 -9.16 -6.79
C PRO A 83 9.68 -9.81 -6.08
N ALA A 84 9.21 -10.94 -6.63
CA ALA A 84 8.24 -11.84 -6.01
C ALA A 84 8.84 -13.23 -5.74
N GLY A 85 8.14 -14.07 -4.98
CA GLY A 85 8.51 -15.47 -4.73
C GLY A 85 9.82 -15.63 -3.97
N ARG A 86 10.63 -16.63 -4.37
CA ARG A 86 11.88 -16.99 -3.66
C ARG A 86 12.90 -15.84 -3.62
N ARG A 87 12.98 -15.03 -4.70
CA ARG A 87 13.88 -13.86 -4.76
C ARG A 87 13.46 -12.79 -3.75
N ALA A 88 12.15 -12.56 -3.62
CA ALA A 88 11.62 -11.63 -2.61
C ALA A 88 12.00 -12.09 -1.19
N ALA A 89 11.80 -13.36 -0.85
CA ALA A 89 12.14 -13.90 0.46
C ALA A 89 13.64 -13.75 0.80
N ARG A 90 14.53 -14.01 -0.18
CA ARG A 90 15.97 -13.79 0.01
C ARG A 90 16.29 -12.30 0.24
N ARG A 91 15.69 -11.44 -0.57
CA ARG A 91 15.88 -9.98 -0.48
C ARG A 91 15.34 -9.45 0.84
N ALA A 92 14.13 -9.82 1.26
CA ALA A 92 13.53 -9.41 2.53
C ALA A 92 14.38 -9.79 3.74
N ARG A 93 15.06 -10.96 3.70
CA ARG A 93 15.95 -11.40 4.79
C ARG A 93 17.29 -10.66 4.81
N ARG A 94 17.92 -10.43 3.64
CA ARG A 94 19.32 -10.01 3.53
C ARG A 94 19.54 -8.62 2.92
N GLY A 95 18.50 -8.03 2.33
CA GLY A 95 18.59 -6.72 1.68
C GLY A 95 18.77 -5.58 2.68
N SER A 96 19.08 -4.42 2.17
CA SER A 96 19.14 -3.17 2.92
C SER A 96 17.82 -2.45 2.88
N ALA A 97 17.48 -1.73 3.94
CA ALA A 97 16.30 -0.90 4.00
C ALA A 97 16.57 0.47 3.37
N GLN A 98 15.62 0.95 2.60
CA GLN A 98 15.62 2.27 2.00
C GLN A 98 14.28 2.95 2.25
N ARG A 99 14.30 4.23 2.60
CA ARG A 99 13.09 5.01 2.80
C ARG A 99 12.43 5.32 1.45
N VAL A 100 11.16 4.92 1.33
CA VAL A 100 10.34 5.17 0.14
C VAL A 100 9.06 5.89 0.53
N PRO A 101 8.38 6.61 -0.38
CA PRO A 101 7.12 7.26 -0.08
C PRO A 101 6.07 6.31 0.47
N LEU A 102 5.36 6.73 1.52
CA LEU A 102 4.16 6.09 2.04
C LEU A 102 2.95 6.89 1.57
N ILE A 103 2.02 6.24 0.90
CA ILE A 103 0.74 6.84 0.52
C ILE A 103 -0.33 6.33 1.46
N ARG A 104 -1.14 7.24 1.95
CA ARG A 104 -2.31 6.94 2.79
C ARG A 104 -3.52 7.75 2.35
N ASP A 105 -4.68 7.34 2.79
CA ASP A 105 -5.88 8.13 2.64
C ASP A 105 -6.16 9.04 3.85
N GLU A 106 -7.27 9.76 3.79
CA GLU A 106 -7.76 10.65 4.86
C GLU A 106 -8.07 9.91 6.17
N THR A 107 -8.30 8.59 6.13
CA THR A 107 -8.54 7.76 7.34
C THR A 107 -7.25 7.25 7.97
N GLY A 108 -6.10 7.54 7.38
CA GLY A 108 -4.81 7.01 7.79
C GLY A 108 -4.55 5.59 7.32
N THR A 109 -5.31 5.08 6.35
CA THR A 109 -5.10 3.76 5.78
C THR A 109 -4.06 3.83 4.65
N ALA A 110 -2.97 3.09 4.78
CA ALA A 110 -1.93 3.01 3.76
C ALA A 110 -2.41 2.26 2.52
N ILE A 111 -1.89 2.64 1.36
CA ILE A 111 -1.99 1.87 0.12
C ILE A 111 -0.58 1.55 -0.40
N VAL A 112 -0.40 0.37 -0.95
CA VAL A 112 0.90 -0.12 -1.43
C VAL A 112 0.88 -0.55 -2.89
N GLY A 113 -0.26 -0.99 -3.40
CA GLY A 113 -0.41 -1.45 -4.77
C GLY A 113 -1.20 -0.48 -5.63
N ALA A 114 -2.48 -0.37 -5.35
CA ALA A 114 -3.37 0.57 -6.03
C ALA A 114 -4.63 0.84 -5.23
N ALA A 115 -5.08 2.09 -5.24
CA ALA A 115 -6.45 2.43 -4.91
C ALA A 115 -7.25 2.71 -6.19
N ARG A 116 -8.57 2.61 -6.06
CA ARG A 116 -9.50 2.93 -7.12
C ARG A 116 -10.69 3.71 -6.58
N TRP A 117 -11.10 4.72 -7.32
CA TRP A 117 -12.39 5.36 -7.18
C TRP A 117 -13.30 4.79 -8.26
N ARG A 118 -14.40 4.19 -7.84
CA ARG A 118 -15.38 3.56 -8.72
C ARG A 118 -16.75 4.15 -8.49
N PRO A 119 -17.66 4.06 -9.46
CA PRO A 119 -19.06 4.37 -9.24
C PRO A 119 -19.61 3.60 -8.04
N PRO A 120 -20.56 4.14 -7.29
CA PRO A 120 -21.37 3.38 -6.35
C PRO A 120 -22.16 2.27 -7.07
N ASP A 121 -22.70 1.30 -6.31
CA ASP A 121 -23.28 0.06 -6.89
C ASP A 121 -24.46 0.31 -7.83
N ASP A 122 -25.15 1.42 -7.67
CA ASP A 122 -26.32 1.85 -8.45
C ASP A 122 -25.98 2.71 -9.68
N ALA A 123 -24.69 3.01 -9.89
CA ALA A 123 -24.23 3.87 -10.98
C ALA A 123 -23.21 3.19 -11.90
N GLN A 124 -23.27 3.53 -13.19
CA GLN A 124 -22.29 3.06 -14.18
C GLN A 124 -21.07 3.96 -14.30
N LEU A 125 -21.23 5.24 -14.00
CA LEU A 125 -20.20 6.26 -14.08
C LEU A 125 -20.00 6.93 -12.73
N LEU A 126 -18.76 7.29 -12.46
CA LEU A 126 -18.36 8.15 -11.34
C LEU A 126 -18.47 9.59 -11.81
N HIS A 127 -19.42 10.33 -11.23
CA HIS A 127 -19.59 11.77 -11.47
C HIS A 127 -18.86 12.57 -10.41
N GLY A 128 -18.09 13.57 -10.81
CA GLY A 128 -17.38 14.44 -9.88
C GLY A 128 -16.25 15.22 -10.51
N GLU A 129 -15.44 15.80 -9.65
CA GLU A 129 -14.24 16.54 -9.99
C GLU A 129 -13.05 15.96 -9.19
N ALA A 130 -11.92 15.74 -9.85
CA ALA A 130 -10.72 15.29 -9.19
C ALA A 130 -9.48 16.03 -9.71
N VAL A 131 -8.53 16.21 -8.79
CA VAL A 131 -7.24 16.84 -9.07
C VAL A 131 -6.09 16.00 -8.55
N VAL A 132 -4.92 16.16 -9.16
CA VAL A 132 -3.63 15.69 -8.64
C VAL A 132 -2.77 16.92 -8.43
N ASP A 133 -2.51 17.25 -7.17
CA ASP A 133 -1.97 18.56 -6.75
C ASP A 133 -2.81 19.69 -7.39
N ASP A 134 -2.26 20.47 -8.33
CA ASP A 134 -2.95 21.57 -9.02
C ASP A 134 -3.48 21.18 -10.41
N ALA A 135 -3.28 19.95 -10.86
CA ALA A 135 -3.69 19.49 -12.19
C ALA A 135 -5.04 18.80 -12.17
N VAL A 136 -5.98 19.22 -12.99
CA VAL A 136 -7.27 18.55 -13.16
C VAL A 136 -7.04 17.15 -13.73
N LEU A 137 -7.54 16.14 -13.00
CA LEU A 137 -7.50 14.74 -13.39
C LEU A 137 -8.72 14.39 -14.26
N PHE A 138 -9.90 14.84 -13.84
CA PHE A 138 -11.15 14.84 -14.61
C PHE A 138 -12.15 15.82 -13.98
N ASP A 139 -13.11 16.23 -14.77
CA ASP A 139 -14.30 17.00 -14.39
C ASP A 139 -15.48 16.44 -15.18
N GLY A 140 -16.54 15.97 -14.50
CA GLY A 140 -17.70 15.30 -15.09
C GLY A 140 -17.73 13.79 -14.84
N ASP A 141 -17.90 12.97 -15.87
CA ASP A 141 -18.15 11.53 -15.77
C ASP A 141 -16.96 10.69 -16.22
N VAL A 142 -16.58 9.70 -15.40
CA VAL A 142 -15.55 8.70 -15.74
C VAL A 142 -15.96 7.30 -15.29
N VAL A 143 -15.39 6.26 -15.92
CA VAL A 143 -15.65 4.87 -15.53
C VAL A 143 -14.99 4.54 -14.19
N GLU A 144 -13.72 4.90 -14.01
CA GLU A 144 -12.96 4.75 -12.76
C GLU A 144 -11.73 5.66 -12.75
N VAL A 145 -11.21 5.87 -11.57
CA VAL A 145 -9.87 6.45 -11.36
C VAL A 145 -8.99 5.41 -10.70
N ARG A 146 -7.75 5.28 -11.17
CA ARG A 146 -6.72 4.46 -10.57
C ARG A 146 -5.62 5.32 -9.97
N ILE A 147 -5.29 5.07 -8.71
CA ILE A 147 -4.23 5.74 -7.95
C ILE A 147 -3.19 4.69 -7.58
N GLU A 148 -1.91 4.97 -7.82
CA GLU A 148 -0.80 4.07 -7.50
C GLU A 148 0.29 4.81 -6.73
N PRO A 149 0.86 4.20 -5.66
CA PRO A 149 2.10 4.69 -5.08
C PRO A 149 3.25 4.58 -6.08
N THR A 150 4.27 5.40 -5.89
CA THR A 150 5.54 5.31 -6.62
C THR A 150 6.71 5.16 -5.64
N ALA A 151 7.75 4.44 -6.05
CA ALA A 151 8.94 4.24 -5.20
C ALA A 151 9.79 5.51 -5.02
N THR A 152 9.48 6.57 -5.76
CA THR A 152 10.21 7.86 -5.78
C THR A 152 9.23 9.01 -5.63
N LEU A 153 9.73 10.20 -5.32
CA LEU A 153 8.94 11.42 -5.33
C LEU A 153 8.38 11.70 -6.74
N PRO A 154 7.20 12.31 -6.83
CA PRO A 154 6.40 12.97 -5.78
C PRO A 154 5.63 12.01 -4.86
N GLY A 155 5.52 10.72 -5.15
CA GLY A 155 5.02 9.70 -4.24
C GLY A 155 3.81 8.92 -4.76
N LEU A 156 2.94 9.53 -5.56
CA LEU A 156 1.83 8.86 -6.21
C LEU A 156 1.66 9.29 -7.67
N ARG A 157 0.86 8.51 -8.38
CA ARG A 157 0.31 8.87 -9.67
C ARG A 157 -1.16 8.44 -9.74
N ALA A 158 -1.96 9.20 -10.46
CA ALA A 158 -3.36 8.88 -10.70
C ALA A 158 -3.72 9.02 -12.18
N ARG A 159 -4.75 8.28 -12.60
CA ARG A 159 -5.28 8.30 -13.97
C ARG A 159 -6.78 8.00 -13.96
N ALA A 160 -7.57 8.84 -14.60
CA ALA A 160 -8.94 8.53 -14.98
C ALA A 160 -8.96 7.59 -16.19
N SER A 161 -10.02 6.81 -16.36
CA SER A 161 -10.22 5.94 -17.53
C SER A 161 -10.13 6.74 -18.82
N GLY A 162 -9.30 6.26 -19.77
CA GLY A 162 -9.05 6.96 -21.04
C GLY A 162 -8.06 8.14 -20.93
N GLY A 163 -7.71 8.60 -19.73
CA GLY A 163 -6.82 9.72 -19.49
C GLY A 163 -5.33 9.35 -19.41
N ARG A 164 -4.49 10.37 -19.22
CA ARG A 164 -3.05 10.22 -18.96
C ARG A 164 -2.76 10.06 -17.47
N TRP A 165 -1.60 9.52 -17.12
CA TRP A 165 -1.09 9.52 -15.77
C TRP A 165 -0.65 10.93 -15.36
N LEU A 166 -1.15 11.40 -14.23
CA LEU A 166 -0.64 12.57 -13.53
C LEU A 166 0.11 12.10 -12.28
N ALA A 167 1.28 12.65 -12.04
CA ALA A 167 2.09 12.35 -10.86
C ALA A 167 2.01 13.54 -9.89
N GLY A 168 1.87 13.25 -8.59
CA GLY A 168 1.74 14.29 -7.58
C GLY A 168 1.94 13.76 -6.16
N ARG A 169 1.75 14.65 -5.21
CA ARG A 169 1.80 14.37 -3.77
C ARG A 169 0.45 13.92 -3.24
N ALA A 170 -0.62 14.41 -3.85
CA ALA A 170 -2.00 14.14 -3.45
C ALA A 170 -2.90 13.98 -4.67
N ALA A 171 -3.90 13.09 -4.55
CA ALA A 171 -5.03 12.98 -5.46
C ALA A 171 -6.31 13.19 -4.64
N GLN A 172 -7.16 14.12 -5.05
CA GLN A 172 -8.36 14.52 -4.31
C GLN A 172 -9.58 14.40 -5.21
N LEU A 173 -10.68 13.94 -4.65
CA LEU A 173 -11.97 13.75 -5.32
C LEU A 173 -13.09 14.39 -4.52
N GLY A 174 -13.89 15.21 -5.17
CA GLY A 174 -15.23 15.63 -4.77
C GLY A 174 -16.27 14.98 -5.69
N THR A 175 -17.32 14.37 -5.13
CA THR A 175 -18.30 13.59 -5.92
C THR A 175 -19.64 13.49 -5.21
N THR A 176 -20.67 13.11 -5.93
CA THR A 176 -22.00 12.77 -5.35
C THR A 176 -21.98 11.42 -4.64
N GLY A 177 -21.07 10.50 -5.04
CA GLY A 177 -20.88 9.20 -4.42
C GLY A 177 -19.76 8.40 -5.08
N VAL A 178 -18.88 7.78 -4.26
CA VAL A 178 -17.76 6.96 -4.74
C VAL A 178 -17.59 5.70 -3.90
N ALA A 179 -17.39 4.57 -4.55
CA ALA A 179 -16.88 3.36 -3.93
C ALA A 179 -15.34 3.38 -3.96
N VAL A 180 -14.73 3.44 -2.78
CA VAL A 180 -13.26 3.45 -2.63
C VAL A 180 -12.77 2.02 -2.45
N VAL A 181 -11.83 1.59 -3.29
CA VAL A 181 -11.17 0.27 -3.20
C VAL A 181 -9.68 0.49 -2.94
N ARG A 182 -9.13 -0.12 -1.88
CA ARG A 182 -7.72 -0.02 -1.48
C ARG A 182 -7.08 -1.39 -1.52
N ASP A 183 -6.07 -1.57 -2.37
CA ASP A 183 -5.35 -2.85 -2.52
C ASP A 183 -6.28 -4.08 -2.67
N GLY A 184 -7.40 -3.89 -3.39
CA GLY A 184 -8.42 -4.92 -3.62
C GLY A 184 -9.52 -4.98 -2.55
N VAL A 185 -9.41 -4.26 -1.45
CA VAL A 185 -10.42 -4.21 -0.38
C VAL A 185 -11.32 -2.99 -0.56
N ARG A 186 -12.61 -3.24 -0.73
CA ARG A 186 -13.62 -2.19 -0.86
C ARG A 186 -13.96 -1.59 0.51
N ALA A 187 -14.06 -0.27 0.58
CA ALA A 187 -14.60 0.41 1.76
C ALA A 187 -16.07 0.03 1.99
N PRO A 188 -16.51 -0.12 3.25
CA PRO A 188 -17.86 -0.60 3.55
C PRO A 188 -18.96 0.40 3.19
N ARG A 189 -18.62 1.67 3.01
CA ARG A 189 -19.56 2.75 2.68
C ARG A 189 -19.03 3.58 1.53
N ALA A 190 -19.93 4.08 0.69
CA ALA A 190 -19.62 5.10 -0.30
C ALA A 190 -19.25 6.43 0.41
N ALA A 191 -18.36 7.17 -0.22
CA ALA A 191 -17.92 8.48 0.24
C ALA A 191 -18.32 9.58 -0.76
N ARG A 192 -18.39 10.83 -0.30
CA ARG A 192 -18.57 12.00 -1.16
C ARG A 192 -17.27 12.77 -1.38
N ARG A 193 -16.25 12.45 -0.61
CA ARG A 193 -14.89 12.97 -0.73
C ARG A 193 -13.91 11.84 -0.46
N SER A 194 -12.83 11.81 -1.20
CA SER A 194 -11.75 10.87 -0.96
C SER A 194 -10.42 11.50 -1.35
N THR A 195 -9.43 11.31 -0.53
CA THR A 195 -8.10 11.86 -0.75
C THR A 195 -7.04 10.78 -0.50
N PHE A 196 -6.11 10.65 -1.44
CA PHE A 196 -4.88 9.88 -1.25
C PHE A 196 -3.71 10.83 -1.30
N TYR A 197 -2.81 10.74 -0.34
CA TYR A 197 -1.67 11.65 -0.28
C TYR A 197 -0.43 11.01 0.32
N ARG A 198 0.71 11.57 -0.04
CA ARG A 198 1.99 11.17 0.51
C ARG A 198 2.09 11.59 1.97
N ASN A 199 2.33 10.63 2.84
CA ASN A 199 2.65 10.89 4.25
C ASN A 199 3.99 11.65 4.34
N THR A 200 4.13 12.49 5.34
CA THR A 200 5.36 13.28 5.57
C THR A 200 6.56 12.36 5.72
N GLU A 201 6.40 11.32 6.52
CA GLU A 201 7.41 10.27 6.67
C GLU A 201 7.10 9.09 5.75
N GLY A 202 8.12 8.64 5.02
CA GLY A 202 8.06 7.40 4.24
C GLY A 202 8.33 6.18 5.12
N TRP A 203 8.20 4.97 4.57
CA TRP A 203 8.49 3.72 5.26
C TRP A 203 9.79 3.09 4.78
N LEU A 204 10.39 2.23 5.62
CA LEU A 204 11.66 1.57 5.32
C LEU A 204 11.41 0.25 4.59
N LEU A 205 11.51 0.28 3.26
CA LEU A 205 11.39 -0.90 2.40
C LEU A 205 12.72 -1.64 2.29
N VAL A 206 12.74 -2.93 2.60
CA VAL A 206 13.89 -3.81 2.38
C VAL A 206 13.95 -4.27 0.92
N ARG A 207 15.01 -3.88 0.22
CA ARG A 207 15.24 -4.20 -1.19
C ARG A 207 16.71 -4.39 -1.59
#